data_86f3f2cd6b50eba7a541b13dd966f5c1
#
_entry.id   86f3f2cd6b50eba7a541b13dd966f5c1
#
_cell.length_a   1.000
_cell.length_b   1.000
_cell.length_c   1.000
_cell.angle_alpha   90.00
_cell.angle_beta   90.00
_cell.angle_gamma   90.00
#
_symmetry.space_group_name_H-M   'P 1'
#
loop_
_entity.id
_entity.type
_entity.pdbx_description
1 polymer ?
#
loop_
_entity_poly.entity_id
_entity_poly.type
_entity_poly.pdbx_seq_one_letter_code
_entity_poly.pdbx_strand_id
1 'polypeptide(L)'
;MKKIIFSMIFMLLPLAAAFAQDVAGKWKLEDGSAIVEVYKSGDAYNGKVVWLQNPTEADGSPAVDNKNPDKALRTRQIIGLNMLSGLKAQGGNEYGGGSIYDPGNGKTYNCSMKVEGDI
;
A
#
# COMPACT_ATOMS: atom_id res chain seq x y z
N MET A 1 -6.74 12.94 -10.52
CA MET A 1 -6.41 11.58 -10.38
C MET A 1 -7.40 10.88 -9.48
N LYS A 2 -7.71 9.64 -9.84
CA LYS A 2 -8.66 8.96 -9.08
C LYS A 2 -8.10 8.59 -7.76
N LYS A 3 -8.80 8.83 -6.72
CA LYS A 3 -8.34 8.48 -5.42
C LYS A 3 -8.56 7.04 -5.14
N ILE A 4 -7.65 6.43 -4.41
CA ILE A 4 -7.83 5.09 -3.91
C ILE A 4 -8.80 5.16 -2.78
N ILE A 5 -9.77 4.28 -2.76
CA ILE A 5 -10.77 4.27 -1.73
C ILE A 5 -10.36 3.33 -0.63
N PHE A 6 -10.04 3.88 0.52
CA PHE A 6 -9.66 3.08 1.65
C PHE A 6 -10.80 3.08 2.63
N SER A 7 -11.78 2.27 2.40
CA SER A 7 -12.82 2.17 3.39
C SER A 7 -12.47 1.02 4.29
N MET A 8 -13.31 0.07 4.37
CA MET A 8 -13.05 -1.08 5.21
C MET A 8 -12.31 -2.15 4.45
N ILE A 9 -12.53 -2.22 3.17
CA ILE A 9 -11.97 -3.26 2.33
C ILE A 9 -11.20 -2.61 1.21
N PHE A 10 -10.05 -3.18 0.91
CA PHE A 10 -9.14 -2.61 -0.04
C PHE A 10 -8.55 -3.75 -0.84
N MET A 11 -8.67 -3.67 -2.15
CA MET A 11 -8.23 -4.73 -3.03
C MET A 11 -6.97 -4.33 -3.76
N LEU A 12 -6.03 -5.24 -3.80
CA LEU A 12 -4.80 -5.09 -4.58
C LEU A 12 -4.79 -6.17 -5.65
N LEU A 13 -4.18 -5.84 -6.77
CA LEU A 13 -4.07 -6.77 -7.88
C LEU A 13 -2.69 -7.41 -7.88
N PRO A 14 -2.59 -8.71 -8.02
CA PRO A 14 -1.29 -9.34 -8.08
C PRO A 14 -0.58 -9.01 -9.38
N LEU A 15 0.71 -8.81 -9.30
CA LEU A 15 1.52 -8.55 -10.48
C LEU A 15 2.07 -9.81 -11.07
N ALA A 16 2.24 -10.85 -10.28
CA ALA A 16 2.76 -12.10 -10.76
C ALA A 16 1.74 -13.15 -10.55
N ALA A 17 1.73 -14.10 -11.42
CA ALA A 17 0.81 -15.18 -11.28
C ALA A 17 1.31 -16.08 -10.21
N ALA A 18 1.14 -15.74 -9.02
CA ALA A 18 1.62 -16.53 -7.96
C ALA A 18 0.63 -17.59 -7.66
N PHE A 19 1.14 -18.76 -7.40
CA PHE A 19 0.29 -19.73 -7.02
C PHE A 19 -0.10 -19.55 -5.63
N ALA A 20 0.58 -18.76 -4.88
CA ALA A 20 0.37 -18.69 -3.48
C ALA A 20 -0.83 -17.90 -3.16
N GLN A 21 -1.50 -18.25 -2.10
CA GLN A 21 -2.55 -17.46 -1.55
C GLN A 21 -2.00 -16.53 -0.50
N ASP A 22 -0.68 -16.35 -0.49
CA ASP A 22 0.00 -15.53 0.45
C ASP A 22 -0.07 -14.08 0.00
N VAL A 23 -0.25 -13.18 0.92
CA VAL A 23 -0.34 -11.75 0.59
C VAL A 23 1.04 -11.16 0.30
N ALA A 24 2.12 -11.83 0.68
CA ALA A 24 3.46 -11.31 0.41
C ALA A 24 3.72 -11.21 -1.08
N GLY A 25 4.36 -10.15 -1.50
CA GLY A 25 4.69 -9.93 -2.90
C GLY A 25 4.34 -8.54 -3.34
N LYS A 26 4.38 -8.30 -4.64
CA LYS A 26 4.14 -6.99 -5.21
C LYS A 26 2.71 -6.88 -5.70
N TRP A 27 2.06 -5.81 -5.34
CA TRP A 27 0.67 -5.57 -5.66
C TRP A 27 0.53 -4.19 -6.25
N LYS A 28 -0.16 -4.09 -7.37
CA LYS A 28 -0.44 -2.80 -7.96
C LYS A 28 -1.77 -2.31 -7.41
N LEU A 29 -1.82 -1.04 -7.02
CA LEU A 29 -3.08 -0.46 -6.56
C LEU A 29 -4.07 -0.41 -7.72
N GLU A 30 -5.34 -0.50 -7.38
CA GLU A 30 -6.38 -0.64 -8.38
C GLU A 30 -6.38 0.52 -9.36
N ASP A 31 -6.08 1.73 -8.91
CA ASP A 31 -6.05 2.90 -9.77
C ASP A 31 -4.74 3.05 -10.54
N GLY A 32 -3.81 2.12 -10.36
CA GLY A 32 -2.54 2.13 -11.08
C GLY A 32 -1.52 3.12 -10.56
N SER A 33 -1.78 3.78 -9.45
CA SER A 33 -0.94 4.89 -8.99
C SER A 33 0.37 4.43 -8.37
N ALA A 34 0.42 3.21 -7.85
CA ALA A 34 1.60 2.75 -7.12
C ALA A 34 1.66 1.23 -7.11
N ILE A 35 2.85 0.73 -6.87
CA ILE A 35 3.07 -0.68 -6.58
C ILE A 35 3.59 -0.77 -5.15
N VAL A 36 2.98 -1.65 -4.38
CA VAL A 36 3.32 -1.86 -2.98
C VAL A 36 3.88 -3.27 -2.84
N GLU A 37 5.00 -3.39 -2.18
CA GLU A 37 5.56 -4.70 -1.87
C GLU A 37 5.17 -5.06 -0.44
N VAL A 38 4.40 -6.13 -0.30
CA VAL A 38 3.94 -6.61 0.99
C VAL A 38 4.92 -7.67 1.48
N TYR A 39 5.33 -7.56 2.72
CA TYR A 39 6.32 -8.45 3.30
C TYR A 39 5.94 -8.77 4.74
N LYS A 40 6.38 -9.92 5.18
CA LYS A 40 6.09 -10.36 6.55
C LYS A 40 6.96 -9.62 7.54
N SER A 41 6.35 -9.18 8.62
CA SER A 41 7.05 -8.47 9.69
C SER A 41 6.52 -9.01 11.01
N GLY A 42 7.26 -9.93 11.62
CA GLY A 42 6.79 -10.62 12.81
C GLY A 42 5.60 -11.49 12.48
N ASP A 43 4.51 -11.31 13.21
CA ASP A 43 3.28 -12.07 12.96
C ASP A 43 2.29 -11.29 12.11
N ALA A 44 2.73 -10.22 11.46
CA ALA A 44 1.88 -9.38 10.64
C ALA A 44 2.57 -9.12 9.31
N TYR A 45 1.89 -8.39 8.44
CA TYR A 45 2.43 -8.01 7.15
C TYR A 45 2.39 -6.50 7.03
N ASN A 46 3.46 -5.95 6.46
CA ASN A 46 3.55 -4.54 6.14
C ASN A 46 3.73 -4.41 4.63
N GLY A 47 3.59 -3.20 4.12
CA GLY A 47 3.79 -2.97 2.70
C GLY A 47 4.44 -1.63 2.46
N LYS A 48 5.44 -1.62 1.58
CA LYS A 48 6.13 -0.40 1.25
C LYS A 48 5.97 -0.08 -0.22
N VAL A 49 5.99 1.20 -0.54
CA VAL A 49 5.86 1.67 -1.91
C VAL A 49 7.17 1.42 -2.63
N VAL A 50 7.12 0.70 -3.75
CA VAL A 50 8.31 0.42 -4.54
C VAL A 50 8.28 1.08 -5.92
N TRP A 51 7.13 1.60 -6.33
CA TRP A 51 6.99 2.26 -7.63
C TRP A 51 5.81 3.22 -7.58
N LEU A 52 5.94 4.33 -8.28
CA LEU A 52 4.86 5.31 -8.42
C LEU A 52 4.68 5.63 -9.90
N GLN A 53 3.42 5.79 -10.29
CA GLN A 53 3.11 6.23 -11.64
C GLN A 53 3.64 7.63 -11.91
N ASN A 54 3.54 8.50 -10.89
CA ASN A 54 4.06 9.86 -10.97
C ASN A 54 5.14 10.03 -9.91
N PRO A 55 6.38 9.65 -10.23
CA PRO A 55 7.42 9.57 -9.20
C PRO A 55 8.09 10.87 -8.84
N THR A 56 7.73 11.97 -9.52
CA THR A 56 8.42 13.25 -9.26
C THR A 56 7.42 14.35 -9.01
N GLU A 57 7.89 15.37 -8.30
CA GLU A 57 7.17 16.62 -8.13
C GLU A 57 7.28 17.45 -9.42
N ALA A 58 6.57 18.58 -9.45
CA ALA A 58 6.56 19.42 -10.64
C ALA A 58 7.97 19.91 -11.02
N ASP A 59 8.84 20.06 -10.04
CA ASP A 59 10.20 20.54 -10.29
C ASP A 59 11.18 19.42 -10.63
N GLY A 60 10.71 18.18 -10.75
CA GLY A 60 11.54 17.04 -11.10
C GLY A 60 12.17 16.33 -9.92
N SER A 61 12.01 16.83 -8.71
CA SER A 61 12.53 16.15 -7.53
C SER A 61 11.65 14.96 -7.19
N PRO A 62 12.16 13.99 -6.41
CA PRO A 62 11.34 12.83 -6.06
C PRO A 62 10.09 13.23 -5.29
N ALA A 63 9.01 12.52 -5.54
CA ALA A 63 7.75 12.78 -4.85
C ALA A 63 7.92 12.57 -3.35
N VAL A 64 7.41 13.52 -2.57
CA VAL A 64 7.52 13.50 -1.12
C VAL A 64 6.15 13.53 -0.48
N ASP A 65 6.12 13.20 0.79
CA ASP A 65 4.90 13.03 1.56
C ASP A 65 4.40 14.38 2.08
N ASN A 66 4.15 15.30 1.18
CA ASN A 66 3.90 16.69 1.54
C ASN A 66 2.52 16.93 2.15
N LYS A 67 1.65 15.93 2.18
CA LYS A 67 0.34 16.07 2.83
C LYS A 67 0.27 15.40 4.18
N ASN A 68 1.41 14.95 4.69
CA ASN A 68 1.45 14.32 5.99
C ASN A 68 1.03 15.33 7.06
N PRO A 69 0.16 14.95 8.00
CA PRO A 69 -0.22 15.85 9.08
C PRO A 69 0.93 16.21 9.99
N ASP A 70 1.96 15.35 10.08
CA ASP A 70 3.16 15.65 10.83
C ASP A 70 4.14 16.38 9.92
N LYS A 71 4.38 17.64 10.21
CA LYS A 71 5.25 18.47 9.37
C LYS A 71 6.64 17.90 9.23
N ALA A 72 7.13 17.22 10.25
CA ALA A 72 8.47 16.66 10.23
C ALA A 72 8.61 15.55 9.19
N LEU A 73 7.52 14.95 8.75
CA LEU A 73 7.55 13.85 7.80
C LEU A 73 7.26 14.27 6.36
N ARG A 74 7.03 15.57 6.13
CA ARG A 74 6.57 16.01 4.81
C ARG A 74 7.65 16.00 3.74
N THR A 75 8.90 15.85 4.14
CA THR A 75 10.01 15.81 3.18
C THR A 75 10.46 14.40 2.87
N ARG A 76 9.88 13.39 3.52
CA ARG A 76 10.31 12.02 3.24
C ARG A 76 9.76 11.58 1.88
N GLN A 77 10.53 10.76 1.19
CA GLN A 77 10.11 10.29 -0.12
C GLN A 77 9.00 9.27 0.02
N ILE A 78 8.10 9.26 -0.96
CA ILE A 78 7.01 8.29 -0.96
C ILE A 78 7.54 6.91 -1.35
N ILE A 79 8.48 6.82 -2.29
CA ILE A 79 9.08 5.53 -2.60
C ILE A 79 9.88 5.07 -1.40
N GLY A 80 9.59 3.87 -0.93
CA GLY A 80 10.17 3.33 0.29
C GLY A 80 9.31 3.52 1.52
N LEU A 81 8.25 4.30 1.41
CA LEU A 81 7.36 4.58 2.53
C LEU A 81 6.59 3.32 2.90
N ASN A 82 6.56 3.02 4.18
CA ASN A 82 5.77 1.89 4.68
C ASN A 82 4.31 2.34 4.76
N MET A 83 3.57 2.01 3.72
CA MET A 83 2.22 2.51 3.54
C MET A 83 1.18 1.63 4.22
N LEU A 84 1.45 0.33 4.28
CA LEU A 84 0.55 -0.66 4.85
C LEU A 84 1.19 -1.25 6.09
N SER A 85 0.46 -1.34 7.19
CA SER A 85 1.03 -1.80 8.46
C SER A 85 0.07 -2.72 9.20
N GLY A 86 0.64 -3.77 9.78
CA GLY A 86 -0.07 -4.57 10.77
C GLY A 86 -1.17 -5.45 10.24
N LEU A 87 -1.11 -5.81 8.97
CA LEU A 87 -2.13 -6.65 8.37
C LEU A 87 -1.92 -8.09 8.83
N LYS A 88 -2.95 -8.73 9.35
CA LYS A 88 -2.83 -10.08 9.91
C LYS A 88 -3.74 -11.06 9.19
N ALA A 89 -3.25 -12.28 9.03
CA ALA A 89 -4.04 -13.34 8.44
C ALA A 89 -5.22 -13.67 9.34
N GLN A 90 -6.38 -13.84 8.74
CA GLN A 90 -7.61 -14.11 9.46
C GLN A 90 -8.27 -15.42 9.03
N GLY A 91 -7.54 -16.23 8.26
CA GLY A 91 -8.06 -17.49 7.80
C GLY A 91 -8.41 -17.43 6.33
N GLY A 92 -8.25 -18.54 5.67
CA GLY A 92 -8.46 -18.58 4.24
C GLY A 92 -7.50 -17.63 3.56
N ASN A 93 -8.02 -16.80 2.69
CA ASN A 93 -7.21 -15.81 2.00
C ASN A 93 -7.56 -14.40 2.44
N GLU A 94 -8.03 -14.25 3.68
CA GLU A 94 -8.42 -12.94 4.21
C GLU A 94 -7.41 -12.43 5.21
N TYR A 95 -7.19 -11.13 5.18
CA TYR A 95 -6.26 -10.44 6.05
C TYR A 95 -6.93 -9.17 6.56
N GLY A 96 -6.67 -8.80 7.79
CA GLY A 96 -7.32 -7.62 8.34
C GLY A 96 -6.59 -7.07 9.54
N GLY A 97 -7.23 -6.10 10.19
CA GLY A 97 -6.67 -5.47 11.38
C GLY A 97 -5.51 -4.55 11.11
N GLY A 98 -5.24 -4.25 9.85
CA GLY A 98 -4.15 -3.38 9.49
C GLY A 98 -4.59 -1.95 9.27
N SER A 99 -3.64 -1.11 8.93
CA SER A 99 -3.91 0.27 8.56
C SER A 99 -3.14 0.60 7.29
N ILE A 100 -3.68 1.54 6.53
CA ILE A 100 -3.04 1.98 5.31
C ILE A 100 -3.02 3.50 5.29
N TYR A 101 -1.86 4.07 4.99
CA TYR A 101 -1.67 5.49 4.91
C TYR A 101 -1.75 5.93 3.45
N ASP A 102 -2.56 6.95 3.19
CA ASP A 102 -2.72 7.49 1.84
C ASP A 102 -1.95 8.81 1.73
N PRO A 103 -0.79 8.82 1.08
CA PRO A 103 -0.06 10.07 0.93
C PRO A 103 -0.76 11.07 0.02
N GLY A 104 -1.77 10.65 -0.72
CA GLY A 104 -2.54 11.55 -1.55
C GLY A 104 -3.39 12.52 -0.76
N ASN A 105 -3.76 12.16 0.46
CA ASN A 105 -4.55 13.07 1.32
C ASN A 105 -4.04 13.14 2.75
N GLY A 106 -2.99 12.38 3.09
CA GLY A 106 -2.40 12.43 4.42
C GLY A 106 -3.21 11.72 5.49
N LYS A 107 -4.13 10.85 5.11
CA LYS A 107 -4.99 10.17 6.08
C LYS A 107 -4.67 8.71 6.17
N THR A 108 -4.95 8.13 7.33
CA THR A 108 -4.74 6.71 7.59
C THR A 108 -6.10 6.04 7.78
N TYR A 109 -6.26 4.87 7.19
CA TYR A 109 -7.52 4.15 7.20
C TYR A 109 -7.30 2.74 7.69
N ASN A 110 -8.34 2.13 8.25
CA ASN A 110 -8.33 0.70 8.52
C ASN A 110 -8.28 -0.06 7.22
N CYS A 111 -7.60 -1.19 7.23
CA CYS A 111 -7.37 -1.94 6.01
C CYS A 111 -7.63 -3.42 6.22
N SER A 112 -8.35 -4.00 5.29
CA SER A 112 -8.44 -5.45 5.17
C SER A 112 -8.30 -5.82 3.71
N MET A 113 -7.82 -7.01 3.46
CA MET A 113 -7.56 -7.49 2.11
C MET A 113 -8.06 -8.91 1.96
N LYS A 114 -8.45 -9.23 0.76
CA LYS A 114 -8.74 -10.60 0.39
C LYS A 114 -7.91 -10.93 -0.84
N VAL A 115 -7.11 -11.98 -0.75
CA VAL A 115 -6.29 -12.41 -1.88
C VAL A 115 -7.18 -13.22 -2.81
N GLU A 116 -7.45 -12.67 -3.99
CA GLU A 116 -8.26 -13.36 -4.99
C GLU A 116 -7.33 -14.27 -5.76
N GLY A 117 -7.64 -15.47 -5.78
CA GLY A 117 -6.77 -16.43 -6.29
C GLY A 117 -6.40 -16.32 -7.66
N ASP A 118 -5.78 -16.95 -8.28
CA ASP A 118 -5.38 -17.06 -9.20
C ASP A 118 -5.54 -16.63 -10.12
N ILE A 119 -5.72 -16.26 -10.27
CA ILE A 119 -5.90 -15.77 -11.26
C ILE A 119 -5.16 -16.03 -12.18
#